data_ac4ccbcca2b7af48ea0c6b4dfdae1d24
#
_entry.id   ac4ccbcca2b7af48ea0c6b4dfdae1d24
#
_cell.length_a   1.000
_cell.length_b   1.000
_cell.length_c   1.000
_cell.angle_alpha   90.00
_cell.angle_beta   90.00
_cell.angle_gamma   90.00
#
_symmetry.space_group_name_H-M   'P 1'
#
loop_
_entity.id
_entity.type
_entity.pdbx_description
1 polymer ?
#
loop_
_entity_poly.entity_id
_entity_poly.type
_entity_poly.pdbx_seq_one_letter_code
_entity_poly.pdbx_strand_id
1 'polypeptide(L)' 'MNDDEPGESGPDQEALRAKIAHLKQEHADLDASIQALEGVPLPDQLLIVRLKRKKLSLRDQIVLLEDQILPDIIA' A
#
# COMPACT_ATOMS: atom_id res chain seq x y z
N MET A 1 -16.44 7.75 -28.03
CA MET A 1 -16.28 7.84 -27.59
C MET A 1 -16.10 7.92 -26.78
N ASN A 2 -16.25 7.96 -26.50
CA ASN A 2 -16.12 8.06 -25.80
C ASN A 2 -15.96 8.25 -24.90
N ASP A 3 -15.92 8.27 -24.70
CA ASP A 3 -15.85 8.32 -24.01
C ASP A 3 -15.69 8.58 -23.11
N ASP A 4 -15.80 8.83 -22.74
CA ASP A 4 -15.76 9.16 -21.99
C ASP A 4 -16.03 9.16 -20.95
N GLU A 5 -16.23 8.93 -20.38
CA GLU A 5 -16.52 9.00 -19.44
C GLU A 5 -16.03 9.02 -18.42
N PRO A 6 -16.06 9.39 -17.82
CA PRO A 6 -15.52 9.70 -16.88
C PRO A 6 -15.42 8.95 -15.95
N GLY A 7 -15.18 8.48 -15.91
CA GLY A 7 -14.94 7.89 -15.10
C GLY A 7 -14.86 7.42 -13.91
N GLU A 8 -15.67 7.32 -13.37
CA GLU A 8 -15.52 6.96 -12.16
C GLU A 8 -15.21 5.62 -12.15
N SER A 9 -15.69 4.78 -12.73
CA SER A 9 -15.32 3.49 -12.57
C SER A 9 -14.74 3.01 -13.79
N GLY A 10 -13.90 3.57 -14.38
CA GLY A 10 -13.34 3.08 -15.59
C GLY A 10 -12.13 2.24 -15.33
N PRO A 11 -11.44 1.84 -16.38
CA PRO A 11 -10.24 1.02 -16.25
C PRO A 11 -9.19 1.65 -15.37
N ASP A 12 -9.12 2.98 -15.36
CA ASP A 12 -8.14 3.65 -14.53
C ASP A 12 -8.42 3.42 -13.05
N GLN A 13 -9.68 3.44 -12.69
CA GLN A 13 -10.04 3.19 -11.31
C GLN A 13 -9.76 1.75 -10.94
N GLU A 14 -10.01 0.84 -11.83
CA GLU A 14 -9.73 -0.56 -11.54
C GLU A 14 -8.24 -0.80 -11.43
N ALA A 15 -7.45 -0.15 -12.26
CA ALA A 15 -6.01 -0.30 -12.17
C ALA A 15 -5.51 0.25 -10.85
N LEU A 16 -6.05 1.38 -10.40
CA LEU A 16 -5.66 1.93 -9.12
C LEU A 16 -6.04 1.00 -7.98
N ARG A 17 -7.24 0.46 -8.02
CA ARG A 17 -7.67 -0.45 -6.95
C ARG A 17 -6.80 -1.69 -6.91
N ALA A 18 -6.44 -2.22 -8.08
CA ALA A 18 -5.58 -3.38 -8.13
C ALA A 18 -4.20 -3.07 -7.56
N LYS A 19 -3.68 -1.88 -7.87
CA LYS A 19 -2.39 -1.49 -7.35
C LYS A 19 -2.43 -1.33 -5.85
N ILE A 20 -3.50 -0.73 -5.34
CA ILE A 20 -3.66 -0.57 -3.90
C ILE A 20 -3.71 -1.93 -3.23
N ALA A 21 -4.47 -2.86 -3.80
CA ALA A 21 -4.57 -4.20 -3.22
C ALA A 21 -3.21 -4.88 -3.18
N HIS A 22 -2.42 -4.73 -4.25
CA HIS A 22 -1.09 -5.31 -4.30
C HIS A 22 -0.19 -4.69 -3.23
N LEU A 23 -0.24 -3.37 -3.08
CA LEU A 23 0.58 -2.71 -2.08
C LEU A 23 0.17 -3.10 -0.67
N LYS A 24 -1.12 -3.25 -0.44
CA LYS A 24 -1.60 -3.68 0.88
C LYS A 24 -1.13 -5.09 1.20
N GLN A 25 -1.09 -5.97 0.18
CA GLN A 25 -0.59 -7.30 0.39
C GLN A 25 0.91 -7.26 0.73
N GLU A 26 1.67 -6.44 0.03
CA GLU A 26 3.09 -6.30 0.32
C GLU A 26 3.31 -5.75 1.72
N HIS A 27 2.48 -4.78 2.10
CA HIS A 27 2.57 -4.20 3.43
C HIS A 27 2.32 -5.28 4.50
N ALA A 28 1.31 -6.10 4.29
CA ALA A 28 1.00 -7.17 5.23
C ALA A 28 2.13 -8.20 5.29
N ASP A 29 2.71 -8.53 4.15
CA ASP A 29 3.80 -9.49 4.10
C ASP A 29 5.03 -8.95 4.83
N LEU A 30 5.32 -7.66 4.66
CA LEU A 30 6.44 -7.07 5.36
C LEU A 30 6.20 -7.04 6.86
N ASP A 31 4.98 -6.73 7.27
CA ASP A 31 4.65 -6.70 8.67
C ASP A 31 4.86 -8.07 9.31
N ALA A 32 4.41 -9.12 8.62
CA ALA A 32 4.59 -10.48 9.11
C ALA A 32 6.07 -10.84 9.19
N SER A 33 6.86 -10.43 8.19
CA SER A 33 8.28 -10.71 8.19
C SER A 33 8.99 -10.02 9.34
N ILE A 34 8.62 -8.76 9.60
CA ILE A 34 9.20 -8.00 10.69
C ILE A 34 8.89 -8.69 12.01
N GLN A 35 7.65 -9.11 12.21
CA GLN A 35 7.27 -9.77 13.44
C GLN A 35 8.05 -11.07 13.63
N ALA A 36 8.23 -11.83 12.57
CA ALA A 36 9.00 -13.06 12.64
C ALA A 36 10.46 -12.78 13.02
N LEU A 37 11.05 -11.73 12.42
CA LEU A 37 12.41 -11.39 12.72
C LEU A 37 12.59 -10.88 14.14
N GLU A 38 11.61 -10.17 14.64
CA GLU A 38 11.67 -9.65 16.00
C GLU A 38 11.52 -10.75 17.04
N GLY A 39 10.95 -11.87 16.65
CA GLY A 39 10.69 -12.97 17.58
C GLY A 39 11.86 -13.91 17.81
N VAL A 40 12.98 -13.73 17.10
CA VAL A 40 14.12 -14.62 17.31
C VAL A 40 14.98 -14.10 18.44
N PRO A 41 15.80 -14.97 19.06
CA PRO A 41 16.62 -14.56 20.20
C PRO A 41 17.59 -13.42 19.94
N LEU A 42 18.20 -13.38 18.77
CA LEU A 42 19.13 -12.32 18.44
C LEU A 42 18.72 -11.71 17.13
N PRO A 43 17.77 -10.80 17.16
CA PRO A 43 17.25 -10.24 15.92
C PRO A 43 18.28 -9.41 15.18
N ASP A 44 18.20 -9.43 13.86
CA ASP A 44 19.03 -8.60 13.01
C ASP A 44 18.38 -7.22 12.98
N GLN A 45 18.83 -6.34 13.84
CA GLN A 45 18.23 -5.04 13.99
C GLN A 45 18.34 -4.17 12.74
N LEU A 46 19.44 -4.30 12.01
CA LEU A 46 19.61 -3.49 10.82
C LEU A 46 18.59 -3.90 9.76
N LEU A 47 18.38 -5.20 9.58
CA LEU A 47 17.40 -5.68 8.63
C LEU A 47 16.00 -5.24 9.04
N ILE A 48 15.70 -5.34 10.33
CA ILE A 48 14.39 -4.93 10.83
C ILE A 48 14.13 -3.45 10.53
N VAL A 49 15.12 -2.59 10.77
CA VAL A 49 14.96 -1.16 10.51
C VAL A 49 14.70 -0.93 9.02
N ARG A 50 15.42 -1.63 8.16
CA ARG A 50 15.24 -1.46 6.74
C ARG A 50 13.84 -1.88 6.32
N LEU A 51 13.35 -2.99 6.83
CA LEU A 51 12.03 -3.47 6.49
C LEU A 51 10.94 -2.55 7.02
N LYS A 52 11.15 -1.98 8.22
CA LYS A 52 10.18 -1.03 8.76
C LYS A 52 10.10 0.22 7.91
N ARG A 53 11.24 0.70 7.39
CA ARG A 53 11.22 1.85 6.51
C ARG A 53 10.48 1.54 5.22
N LYS A 54 10.70 0.34 4.69
CA LYS A 54 10.01 -0.05 3.48
C LYS A 54 8.51 -0.14 3.74
N LYS A 55 8.11 -0.65 4.90
CA LYS A 55 6.71 -0.75 5.25
C LYS A 55 6.06 0.64 5.31
N LEU A 56 6.77 1.61 5.90
CA LEU A 56 6.25 2.96 5.96
C LEU A 56 6.11 3.58 4.58
N SER A 57 7.06 3.31 3.70
CA SER A 57 6.99 3.81 2.33
C SER A 57 5.77 3.23 1.61
N LEU A 58 5.51 1.95 1.81
CA LEU A 58 4.34 1.33 1.20
C LEU A 58 3.06 1.95 1.73
N ARG A 59 3.01 2.20 3.03
CA ARG A 59 1.83 2.80 3.62
C ARG A 59 1.58 4.18 3.02
N ASP A 60 2.63 4.98 2.84
CA ASP A 60 2.49 6.30 2.26
C ASP A 60 1.96 6.21 0.83
N GLN A 61 2.45 5.23 0.06
CA GLN A 61 1.98 5.05 -1.30
C GLN A 61 0.50 4.65 -1.31
N ILE A 62 0.10 3.79 -0.39
CA ILE A 62 -1.29 3.36 -0.32
C ILE A 62 -2.18 4.57 -0.03
N VAL A 63 -1.80 5.39 0.94
CA VAL A 63 -2.59 6.55 1.29
C VAL A 63 -2.73 7.50 0.10
N LEU A 64 -1.64 7.74 -0.62
CA LEU A 64 -1.70 8.63 -1.77
C LEU A 64 -2.61 8.09 -2.85
N LEU A 65 -2.57 6.80 -3.09
CA LEU A 65 -3.42 6.21 -4.11
C LEU A 65 -4.88 6.17 -3.68
N GLU A 66 -5.11 5.93 -2.41
CA GLU A 66 -6.49 5.93 -1.92
C GLU A 66 -7.11 7.32 -2.01
N ASP A 67 -6.29 8.35 -1.82
CA ASP A 67 -6.78 9.70 -1.97
C ASP A 67 -7.26 9.96 -3.39
N GLN A 68 -6.67 9.32 -4.38
CA GLN A 68 -7.09 9.52 -5.75
C GLN A 68 -8.43 8.85 -6.03
N ILE A 69 -8.73 7.79 -5.33
CA ILE A 69 -9.98 7.12 -5.54
C ILE A 69 -11.07 7.68 -4.65
N LEU A 70 -10.75 8.05 -3.44
CA LEU A 70 -11.73 8.57 -2.54
C LEU A 70 -11.54 10.04 -2.38
N PRO A 71 -12.07 10.80 -3.21
CA PRO A 71 -11.86 12.24 -3.20
C PRO A 71 -12.50 12.71 -1.97
N ASP A 72 -12.12 13.49 -1.42
CA ASP A 72 -12.66 14.16 -0.42
C ASP A 72 -13.95 14.01 -0.04
N ILE A 73 -14.31 13.26 0.45
CA ILE A 73 -15.50 13.14 0.86
C ILE A 73 -15.77 13.75 2.01
N ILE A 74 -15.12 14.06 2.65
CA ILE A 74 -15.35 14.62 3.78
C ILE A 74 -15.98 15.62 3.95
N ALA A 75 -16.00 16.08 3.61
CA ALA A 75 -16.68 17.15 3.84
C ALA A 75 -16.95 17.51 4.88
#